data_5ffb4fa3da7b2f7632695c6315df7927
#
_entry.id   5ffb4fa3da7b2f7632695c6315df7927
#
_cell.length_a   1.000
_cell.length_b   1.000
_cell.length_c   1.000
_cell.angle_alpha   90.00
_cell.angle_beta   90.00
_cell.angle_gamma   90.00
#
_symmetry.space_group_name_H-M   'P 1'
#
loop_
_entity.id
_entity.type
_entity.pdbx_description
1 polymer ?
#
loop_
_entity_poly.entity_id
_entity_poly.type
_entity_poly.pdbx_seq_one_letter_code
_entity_poly.pdbx_strand_id
1 'polypeptide(L)'
;AICAAAVRAANAVDYEGAGTIEFIADASEGLRADRIFFMEMNTRLQVEHPVTEEITGVDLVEWQLRVASGEALPKQQQDLSINGHAIEARLYAEDPAKGFLPSTGTLEMFAIDDGYARIETGVAQGDAISPFYDPMVAKIVTHADTREQAIWRMEDCLSEQLVFPVKTNAPFLLRALLSEAFTQARLDTGLIGRNPDWAEAICLSQTARDQAARSMLHRPAMNAAVSVPGFRLNAPDQHDVAMMLGNEVVMGDASSRPDAGVLQHDDGETVWVNEAGETFALRPFAARGSGQASAADGAIIAPMPGKVIAVDVAEGQAVTAGQRLLVLEAMKMEHALAAPFDGVIEGLAVSAGAQVQVDAVLCRVVPAAGDDA
;
A
#
# COMPACT_ATOMS: atom_id res chain seq x y z
N ALA A 1 6.95 12.25 33.86
CA ALA A 1 7.55 10.98 34.32
C ALA A 1 8.30 10.30 33.15
N ILE A 2 7.67 10.08 31.98
CA ILE A 2 8.24 9.34 30.83
C ILE A 2 9.51 10.02 30.30
N CYS A 3 9.49 11.32 29.99
CA CYS A 3 10.66 12.06 29.48
C CYS A 3 11.87 11.93 30.41
N ALA A 4 11.64 12.05 31.71
CA ALA A 4 12.73 11.89 32.69
C ALA A 4 13.25 10.45 32.78
N ALA A 5 12.40 9.45 32.50
CA ALA A 5 12.83 8.05 32.44
C ALA A 5 13.67 7.80 31.18
N ALA A 6 13.25 8.36 30.03
CA ALA A 6 13.99 8.28 28.77
C ALA A 6 15.40 8.90 28.91
N VAL A 7 15.51 10.11 29.48
CA VAL A 7 16.81 10.76 29.72
C VAL A 7 17.69 9.92 30.65
N ARG A 8 17.13 9.33 31.70
CA ARG A 8 17.90 8.46 32.61
C ARG A 8 18.40 7.20 31.90
N ALA A 9 17.57 6.60 31.01
CA ALA A 9 17.96 5.41 30.25
C ALA A 9 19.13 5.72 29.31
N ALA A 10 19.07 6.83 28.57
CA ALA A 10 20.14 7.27 27.69
C ALA A 10 21.45 7.56 28.46
N ASN A 11 21.34 8.28 29.60
CA ASN A 11 22.50 8.59 30.44
C ASN A 11 23.12 7.33 31.09
N ALA A 12 22.32 6.30 31.38
CA ALA A 12 22.83 5.06 31.96
C ALA A 12 23.78 4.28 31.07
N VAL A 13 23.73 4.52 29.75
CA VAL A 13 24.58 3.88 28.74
C VAL A 13 25.51 4.89 28.06
N ASP A 14 25.59 6.13 28.58
CA ASP A 14 26.40 7.21 28.02
C ASP A 14 26.17 7.41 26.51
N TYR A 15 24.87 7.43 26.12
CA TYR A 15 24.48 7.42 24.72
C TYR A 15 24.66 8.79 24.08
N GLU A 16 25.35 8.79 22.92
CA GLU A 16 25.53 9.96 22.08
C GLU A 16 24.90 9.71 20.70
N GLY A 17 24.04 10.61 20.22
CA GLY A 17 23.34 10.51 18.95
C GLY A 17 21.81 10.52 19.09
N ALA A 18 21.11 10.39 17.96
CA ALA A 18 19.66 10.28 17.95
C ALA A 18 19.22 8.89 18.44
N GLY A 19 18.22 8.84 19.28
CA GLY A 19 17.67 7.58 19.80
C GLY A 19 16.25 7.74 20.29
N THR A 20 15.54 6.62 20.39
CA THR A 20 14.17 6.55 20.89
C THR A 20 14.06 5.53 22.00
N ILE A 21 13.43 5.92 23.09
CA ILE A 21 13.09 5.02 24.19
C ILE A 21 11.62 4.65 24.07
N GLU A 22 11.33 3.37 23.98
CA GLU A 22 9.97 2.86 23.85
C GLU A 22 9.44 2.38 25.19
N PHE A 23 8.17 2.71 25.44
CA PHE A 23 7.44 2.31 26.63
C PHE A 23 6.10 1.70 26.26
N ILE A 24 5.68 0.69 27.00
CA ILE A 24 4.31 0.18 26.94
C ILE A 24 3.55 0.66 28.19
N ALA A 25 2.28 1.05 27.98
CA ALA A 25 1.42 1.50 29.07
C ALA A 25 0.18 0.61 29.18
N ASP A 26 -0.13 0.15 30.40
CA ASP A 26 -1.46 -0.37 30.70
C ASP A 26 -2.39 0.79 30.99
N ALA A 27 -3.25 1.11 30.03
CA ALA A 27 -4.23 2.19 30.12
C ALA A 27 -5.65 1.71 30.45
N SER A 28 -5.84 0.48 30.94
CA SER A 28 -7.15 -0.09 31.27
C SER A 28 -7.94 0.72 32.30
N GLU A 29 -7.24 1.43 33.19
CA GLU A 29 -7.80 2.36 34.19
C GLU A 29 -7.36 3.81 33.96
N GLY A 30 -7.03 4.18 32.70
CA GLY A 30 -6.43 5.45 32.33
C GLY A 30 -4.88 5.43 32.44
N LEU A 31 -4.23 6.44 31.85
CA LEU A 31 -2.78 6.55 31.86
C LEU A 31 -2.26 6.88 33.26
N ARG A 32 -1.44 6.00 33.81
CA ARG A 32 -0.84 6.12 35.15
C ARG A 32 0.67 5.92 35.08
N ALA A 33 1.43 6.75 35.77
CA ALA A 33 2.89 6.69 35.75
C ALA A 33 3.47 5.39 36.32
N ASP A 34 2.74 4.71 37.20
CA ASP A 34 3.10 3.42 37.80
C ASP A 34 2.75 2.21 36.94
N ARG A 35 2.09 2.43 35.80
CA ARG A 35 1.72 1.41 34.81
C ARG A 35 2.35 1.65 33.44
N ILE A 36 3.51 2.28 33.40
CA ILE A 36 4.30 2.53 32.21
C ILE A 36 5.62 1.78 32.37
N PHE A 37 5.91 0.90 31.43
CA PHE A 37 7.05 -0.01 31.49
C PHE A 37 7.99 0.26 30.32
N PHE A 38 9.29 0.28 30.59
CA PHE A 38 10.33 0.34 29.57
C PHE A 38 10.29 -0.93 28.72
N MET A 39 10.36 -0.77 27.41
CA MET A 39 10.48 -1.88 26.48
C MET A 39 11.89 -2.00 25.93
N GLU A 40 12.30 -0.99 25.16
CA GLU A 40 13.61 -1.00 24.51
C GLU A 40 14.13 0.41 24.23
N MET A 41 15.39 0.48 23.87
CA MET A 41 16.02 1.68 23.31
C MET A 41 16.49 1.40 21.89
N ASN A 42 15.95 2.14 20.93
CA ASN A 42 16.42 2.15 19.56
C ASN A 42 17.53 3.20 19.44
N THR A 43 18.76 2.75 19.23
CA THR A 43 19.95 3.60 19.12
C THR A 43 20.14 4.12 17.69
N ARG A 44 19.08 4.66 17.13
CA ARG A 44 19.01 5.21 15.77
C ARG A 44 17.88 6.20 15.63
N LEU A 45 17.91 7.00 14.59
CA LEU A 45 16.77 7.80 14.19
C LEU A 45 15.62 6.86 13.76
N GLN A 46 14.39 7.19 14.15
CA GLN A 46 13.20 6.44 13.75
C GLN A 46 12.66 6.91 12.41
N VAL A 47 11.89 6.05 11.75
CA VAL A 47 11.24 6.40 10.47
C VAL A 47 10.31 7.58 10.66
N GLU A 48 9.57 7.63 11.80
CA GLU A 48 8.59 8.64 12.15
C GLU A 48 9.14 9.94 12.75
N HIS A 49 10.48 10.17 12.69
CA HIS A 49 11.07 11.43 13.17
C HIS A 49 10.44 12.70 12.58
N PRO A 50 9.90 12.71 11.34
CA PRO A 50 9.25 13.90 10.78
C PRO A 50 8.09 14.43 11.63
N VAL A 51 7.34 13.56 12.31
CA VAL A 51 6.27 14.01 13.22
C VAL A 51 6.83 14.89 14.34
N THR A 52 7.97 14.49 14.91
CA THR A 52 8.65 15.29 15.96
C THR A 52 9.20 16.59 15.36
N GLU A 53 9.76 16.55 14.17
CA GLU A 53 10.29 17.73 13.48
C GLU A 53 9.20 18.76 13.22
N GLU A 54 8.05 18.32 12.67
CA GLU A 54 6.93 19.18 12.35
C GLU A 54 6.34 19.88 13.57
N ILE A 55 6.18 19.19 14.71
CA ILE A 55 5.59 19.78 15.91
C ILE A 55 6.58 20.60 16.74
N THR A 56 7.90 20.44 16.56
CA THR A 56 8.92 21.14 17.35
C THR A 56 9.71 22.18 16.57
N GLY A 57 9.62 22.17 15.25
CA GLY A 57 10.38 23.07 14.37
C GLY A 57 11.89 22.85 14.45
N VAL A 58 12.31 21.58 14.52
CA VAL A 58 13.74 21.18 14.49
C VAL A 58 13.99 20.22 13.36
N ASP A 59 15.22 20.14 12.89
CA ASP A 59 15.68 19.13 11.93
C ASP A 59 16.61 18.15 12.67
N LEU A 60 16.11 16.94 12.91
CA LEU A 60 16.85 15.93 13.65
C LEU A 60 18.00 15.33 12.86
N VAL A 61 17.90 15.30 11.53
CA VAL A 61 18.97 14.83 10.64
C VAL A 61 20.12 15.86 10.65
N GLU A 62 19.81 17.14 10.53
CA GLU A 62 20.80 18.21 10.69
C GLU A 62 21.50 18.12 12.04
N TRP A 63 20.73 17.89 13.13
CA TRP A 63 21.29 17.76 14.45
C TRP A 63 22.25 16.58 14.60
N GLN A 64 21.93 15.44 14.00
CA GLN A 64 22.86 14.30 13.95
C GLN A 64 24.19 14.67 13.26
N LEU A 65 24.14 15.39 12.14
CA LEU A 65 25.34 15.84 11.43
C LEU A 65 26.18 16.84 12.26
N ARG A 66 25.52 17.78 12.94
CA ARG A 66 26.17 18.75 13.82
C ARG A 66 26.86 18.08 15.01
N VAL A 67 26.15 17.18 15.71
CA VAL A 67 26.70 16.43 16.83
C VAL A 67 27.86 15.55 16.38
N ALA A 68 27.73 14.85 15.26
CA ALA A 68 28.82 14.05 14.69
C ALA A 68 30.05 14.89 14.30
N SER A 69 29.86 16.18 14.02
CA SER A 69 30.95 17.15 13.77
C SER A 69 31.56 17.72 15.03
N GLY A 70 31.06 17.32 16.23
CA GLY A 70 31.54 17.79 17.54
C GLY A 70 30.89 19.09 18.01
N GLU A 71 29.79 19.51 17.38
CA GLU A 71 29.01 20.67 17.83
C GLU A 71 28.13 20.30 19.03
N ALA A 72 27.85 21.28 19.87
CA ALA A 72 26.83 21.14 20.92
C ALA A 72 25.42 21.11 20.29
N LEU A 73 24.45 20.50 21.01
CA LEU A 73 23.06 20.52 20.61
C LEU A 73 22.57 21.96 20.38
N PRO A 74 21.87 22.26 19.27
CA PRO A 74 21.43 23.61 18.93
C PRO A 74 20.41 24.20 19.89
N LYS A 75 19.62 23.34 20.60
CA LYS A 75 18.61 23.75 21.57
C LYS A 75 18.68 22.91 22.84
N GLN A 76 18.28 23.47 23.96
CA GLN A 76 18.09 22.76 25.20
C GLN A 76 16.64 22.27 25.34
N GLN A 77 16.37 21.34 26.23
CA GLN A 77 15.02 20.78 26.45
C GLN A 77 13.95 21.86 26.74
N GLN A 78 14.30 22.92 27.47
CA GLN A 78 13.39 24.02 27.81
C GLN A 78 13.08 24.94 26.62
N ASP A 79 13.87 24.88 25.53
CA ASP A 79 13.70 25.70 24.33
C ASP A 79 12.76 25.05 23.30
N LEU A 80 12.34 23.80 23.61
CA LEU A 80 11.44 23.04 22.75
C LEU A 80 10.00 23.24 23.19
N SER A 81 9.12 23.45 22.22
CA SER A 81 7.68 23.53 22.42
C SER A 81 6.96 22.70 21.35
N ILE A 82 5.82 22.14 21.72
CA ILE A 82 4.94 21.44 20.78
C ILE A 82 3.98 22.44 20.17
N ASN A 83 3.95 22.50 18.85
CA ASN A 83 3.07 23.38 18.08
C ASN A 83 2.19 22.52 17.16
N GLY A 84 0.86 22.60 17.35
CA GLY A 84 -0.10 21.85 16.54
C GLY A 84 -0.02 20.34 16.70
N HIS A 85 -0.39 19.67 15.63
CA HIS A 85 -0.46 18.22 15.52
C HIS A 85 0.13 17.75 14.20
N ALA A 86 0.90 16.68 14.21
CA ALA A 86 1.40 16.04 12.99
C ALA A 86 0.99 14.58 12.94
N ILE A 87 0.77 14.08 11.72
CA ILE A 87 0.44 12.69 11.42
C ILE A 87 1.36 12.24 10.30
N GLU A 88 1.94 11.06 10.44
CA GLU A 88 2.69 10.39 9.39
C GLU A 88 1.97 9.12 8.96
N ALA A 89 1.83 8.96 7.64
CA ALA A 89 1.43 7.71 7.01
C ALA A 89 2.61 7.13 6.23
N ARG A 90 2.94 5.87 6.48
CA ARG A 90 3.91 5.13 5.70
C ARG A 90 3.20 4.41 4.56
N LEU A 91 3.38 4.90 3.35
CA LEU A 91 2.80 4.29 2.15
C LEU A 91 3.69 3.14 1.70
N TYR A 92 3.17 1.93 1.78
CA TYR A 92 3.85 0.70 1.40
C TYR A 92 3.26 0.13 0.11
N ALA A 93 4.11 -0.43 -0.74
CA ALA A 93 3.71 -1.22 -1.90
C ALA A 93 3.30 -2.63 -1.44
N GLU A 94 2.10 -2.74 -0.89
CA GLU A 94 1.51 -3.95 -0.28
C GLU A 94 0.04 -4.07 -0.68
N ASP A 95 -0.45 -5.32 -0.77
CA ASP A 95 -1.86 -5.62 -1.01
C ASP A 95 -2.55 -6.04 0.30
N PRO A 96 -3.28 -5.12 0.98
CA PRO A 96 -3.96 -5.44 2.23
C PRO A 96 -4.96 -6.59 2.10
N ALA A 97 -5.67 -6.68 0.96
CA ALA A 97 -6.68 -7.72 0.72
C ALA A 97 -6.06 -9.12 0.59
N LYS A 98 -4.75 -9.19 0.33
CA LYS A 98 -3.97 -10.43 0.30
C LYS A 98 -3.08 -10.59 1.53
N GLY A 99 -3.47 -10.03 2.67
CA GLY A 99 -2.70 -10.11 3.91
C GLY A 99 -1.40 -9.33 3.87
N PHE A 100 -1.40 -8.16 3.23
CA PHE A 100 -0.25 -7.26 3.10
C PHE A 100 0.92 -7.88 2.32
N LEU A 101 0.62 -8.74 1.34
CA LEU A 101 1.67 -9.25 0.46
C LEU A 101 2.32 -8.11 -0.31
N PRO A 102 3.66 -8.12 -0.45
CA PRO A 102 4.39 -7.13 -1.22
C PRO A 102 3.91 -7.08 -2.67
N SER A 103 3.67 -5.88 -3.16
CA SER A 103 3.34 -5.59 -4.55
C SER A 103 4.56 -5.03 -5.26
N THR A 104 4.96 -5.63 -6.36
CA THR A 104 6.16 -5.27 -7.11
C THR A 104 5.82 -4.88 -8.53
N GLY A 105 6.65 -4.06 -9.14
CA GLY A 105 6.46 -3.61 -10.52
C GLY A 105 7.16 -2.29 -10.80
N THR A 106 7.15 -1.86 -12.05
CA THR A 106 7.60 -0.53 -12.44
C THR A 106 6.46 0.45 -12.25
N LEU A 107 6.73 1.57 -11.59
CA LEU A 107 5.75 2.64 -11.35
C LEU A 107 5.41 3.35 -12.67
N GLU A 108 4.37 2.91 -13.34
CA GLU A 108 3.87 3.55 -14.58
C GLU A 108 3.25 4.92 -14.26
N MET A 109 2.62 5.03 -13.09
CA MET A 109 2.10 6.27 -12.52
C MET A 109 2.56 6.38 -11.07
N PHE A 110 3.12 7.52 -10.72
CA PHE A 110 3.49 7.87 -9.35
C PHE A 110 3.33 9.37 -9.15
N ALA A 111 2.24 9.76 -8.52
CA ALA A 111 1.96 11.15 -8.15
C ALA A 111 1.32 11.20 -6.77
N ILE A 112 1.89 11.98 -5.88
CA ILE A 112 1.37 12.28 -4.55
C ILE A 112 1.34 13.80 -4.43
N ASP A 113 0.19 14.37 -4.12
CA ASP A 113 0.05 15.82 -3.95
C ASP A 113 0.80 16.26 -2.67
N ASP A 114 1.70 17.22 -2.82
CA ASP A 114 2.50 17.81 -1.75
C ASP A 114 1.92 19.15 -1.21
N GLY A 115 0.76 19.57 -1.71
CA GLY A 115 0.17 20.90 -1.41
C GLY A 115 -0.01 21.18 0.08
N TYR A 116 -0.29 20.16 0.90
CA TYR A 116 -0.49 20.26 2.35
C TYR A 116 0.37 19.30 3.16
N ALA A 117 1.24 18.54 2.52
CA ALA A 117 2.02 17.50 3.15
C ALA A 117 3.51 17.60 2.81
N ARG A 118 4.35 17.19 3.73
CA ARG A 118 5.74 16.85 3.46
C ARG A 118 5.78 15.42 2.94
N ILE A 119 6.30 15.24 1.74
CA ILE A 119 6.44 13.94 1.09
C ILE A 119 7.92 13.55 1.11
N GLU A 120 8.22 12.43 1.76
CA GLU A 120 9.56 11.83 1.74
C GLU A 120 9.51 10.52 0.95
N THR A 121 10.16 10.49 -0.19
CA THR A 121 10.18 9.33 -1.07
C THR A 121 11.58 9.09 -1.61
N GLY A 122 11.91 7.81 -1.83
CA GLY A 122 13.13 7.38 -2.50
C GLY A 122 12.89 6.85 -3.91
N VAL A 123 11.65 6.99 -4.44
CA VAL A 123 11.27 6.49 -5.75
C VAL A 123 10.55 7.56 -6.56
N ALA A 124 10.56 7.42 -7.88
CA ALA A 124 9.89 8.29 -8.83
C ALA A 124 9.14 7.45 -9.87
N GLN A 125 8.31 8.10 -10.67
CA GLN A 125 7.68 7.46 -11.82
C GLN A 125 8.74 6.88 -12.76
N GLY A 126 8.56 5.62 -13.16
CA GLY A 126 9.52 4.85 -13.95
C GLY A 126 10.46 3.96 -13.13
N ASP A 127 10.57 4.17 -11.82
CA ASP A 127 11.37 3.31 -10.96
C ASP A 127 10.67 1.96 -10.69
N ALA A 128 11.46 0.95 -10.37
CA ALA A 128 10.97 -0.39 -10.09
C ALA A 128 10.93 -0.66 -8.58
N ILE A 129 9.76 -1.04 -8.08
CA ILE A 129 9.63 -1.60 -6.73
C ILE A 129 10.04 -3.07 -6.79
N SER A 130 11.13 -3.40 -6.10
CA SER A 130 11.74 -4.72 -6.13
C SER A 130 11.42 -5.54 -4.87
N PRO A 131 11.45 -6.88 -4.95
CA PRO A 131 11.19 -7.74 -3.79
C PRO A 131 12.36 -7.82 -2.80
N PHE A 132 13.47 -7.11 -3.04
CA PHE A 132 14.71 -7.26 -2.27
C PHE A 132 14.88 -6.22 -1.16
N TYR A 133 14.08 -5.14 -1.19
CA TYR A 133 14.14 -4.05 -0.22
C TYR A 133 12.80 -3.88 0.51
N ASP A 134 12.79 -2.96 1.46
CA ASP A 134 11.57 -2.53 2.14
C ASP A 134 10.57 -1.97 1.10
N PRO A 135 9.29 -2.40 1.12
CA PRO A 135 8.30 -1.95 0.14
C PRO A 135 7.77 -0.53 0.39
N MET A 136 8.32 0.23 1.34
CA MET A 136 7.90 1.60 1.60
C MET A 136 8.24 2.50 0.42
N VAL A 137 7.23 3.06 -0.23
CA VAL A 137 7.38 3.93 -1.40
C VAL A 137 7.40 5.41 -1.02
N ALA A 138 6.72 5.78 0.05
CA ALA A 138 6.74 7.15 0.56
C ALA A 138 6.35 7.22 2.04
N LYS A 139 6.74 8.32 2.69
CA LYS A 139 6.13 8.82 3.92
C LYS A 139 5.36 10.10 3.59
N ILE A 140 4.13 10.16 4.00
CA ILE A 140 3.27 11.34 3.88
C ILE A 140 3.13 11.90 5.28
N VAL A 141 3.54 13.14 5.48
CA VAL A 141 3.54 13.81 6.79
C VAL A 141 2.72 15.08 6.70
N THR A 142 1.68 15.18 7.52
CA THR A 142 0.83 16.37 7.56
C THR A 142 0.92 17.03 8.93
N HIS A 143 0.94 18.36 8.93
CA HIS A 143 0.96 19.18 10.14
C HIS A 143 -0.14 20.24 10.07
N ALA A 144 -0.83 20.49 11.19
CA ALA A 144 -1.84 21.54 11.32
C ALA A 144 -1.97 22.00 12.78
N ASP A 145 -2.68 23.12 12.98
CA ASP A 145 -2.92 23.68 14.33
C ASP A 145 -3.78 22.73 15.17
N THR A 146 -4.68 21.97 14.55
CA THR A 146 -5.52 20.98 15.24
C THR A 146 -5.36 19.60 14.68
N ARG A 147 -5.66 18.58 15.51
CA ARG A 147 -5.61 17.18 15.09
C ARG A 147 -6.60 16.88 13.95
N GLU A 148 -7.77 17.46 14.00
CA GLU A 148 -8.81 17.30 12.97
C GLU A 148 -8.34 17.83 11.61
N GLN A 149 -7.68 18.99 11.58
CA GLN A 149 -7.12 19.54 10.35
C GLN A 149 -5.95 18.70 9.83
N ALA A 150 -5.11 18.14 10.71
CA ALA A 150 -4.04 17.23 10.29
C ALA A 150 -4.60 15.93 9.69
N ILE A 151 -5.70 15.39 10.27
CA ILE A 151 -6.43 14.24 9.73
C ILE A 151 -7.00 14.57 8.35
N TRP A 152 -7.68 15.70 8.20
CA TRP A 152 -8.26 16.11 6.91
C TRP A 152 -7.19 16.25 5.82
N ARG A 153 -6.04 16.88 6.12
CA ARG A 153 -4.93 16.98 5.16
C ARG A 153 -4.37 15.60 4.76
N MET A 154 -4.29 14.67 5.71
CA MET A 154 -3.83 13.30 5.44
C MET A 154 -4.84 12.52 4.59
N GLU A 155 -6.14 12.69 4.87
CA GLU A 155 -7.22 12.12 4.06
C GLU A 155 -7.12 12.59 2.61
N ASP A 156 -6.97 13.89 2.42
CA ASP A 156 -6.84 14.53 1.10
C ASP A 156 -5.66 13.91 0.32
N CYS A 157 -4.46 13.91 0.91
CA CYS A 157 -3.27 13.33 0.28
C CYS A 157 -3.42 11.84 -0.05
N LEU A 158 -4.00 11.03 0.86
CA LEU A 158 -4.19 9.60 0.63
C LEU A 158 -5.27 9.31 -0.41
N SER A 159 -6.29 10.17 -0.50
CA SER A 159 -7.40 10.03 -1.46
C SER A 159 -7.01 10.49 -2.86
N GLU A 160 -6.05 11.39 -2.99
CA GLU A 160 -5.66 11.99 -4.27
C GLU A 160 -4.36 11.42 -4.85
N GLN A 161 -3.68 10.52 -4.15
CA GLN A 161 -2.47 9.89 -4.68
C GLN A 161 -2.78 8.98 -5.89
N LEU A 162 -1.85 8.91 -6.85
CA LEU A 162 -1.90 8.01 -7.99
C LEU A 162 -0.64 7.14 -8.00
N VAL A 163 -0.77 5.88 -7.63
CA VAL A 163 0.32 4.90 -7.66
C VAL A 163 -0.15 3.65 -8.39
N PHE A 164 0.54 3.27 -9.48
CA PHE A 164 0.17 2.13 -10.33
C PHE A 164 1.42 1.56 -11.04
N PRO A 165 1.52 0.25 -11.32
CA PRO A 165 0.53 -0.81 -11.10
C PRO A 165 0.64 -1.48 -9.72
N VAL A 166 1.59 -1.05 -8.88
CA VAL A 166 1.73 -1.65 -7.55
C VAL A 166 0.52 -1.29 -6.68
N LYS A 167 0.03 -2.27 -5.94
CA LYS A 167 -0.96 -2.05 -4.90
C LYS A 167 -0.30 -1.37 -3.72
N THR A 168 -1.02 -0.49 -3.06
CA THR A 168 -0.55 0.18 -1.84
C THR A 168 -1.50 -0.05 -0.68
N ASN A 169 -1.00 0.21 0.51
CA ASN A 169 -1.82 0.17 1.73
C ASN A 169 -2.67 1.43 1.94
N ALA A 170 -2.74 2.37 0.97
CA ALA A 170 -3.49 3.62 1.13
C ALA A 170 -4.97 3.42 1.47
N PRO A 171 -5.73 2.48 0.87
CA PRO A 171 -7.12 2.22 1.27
C PRO A 171 -7.25 1.80 2.73
N PHE A 172 -6.34 0.96 3.20
CA PHE A 172 -6.27 0.54 4.61
C PHE A 172 -5.99 1.74 5.53
N LEU A 173 -5.02 2.58 5.16
CA LEU A 173 -4.66 3.79 5.91
C LEU A 173 -5.83 4.77 6.00
N LEU A 174 -6.57 4.98 4.91
CA LEU A 174 -7.76 5.84 4.91
C LEU A 174 -8.85 5.32 5.86
N ARG A 175 -9.18 4.03 5.82
CA ARG A 175 -10.17 3.44 6.71
C ARG A 175 -9.74 3.56 8.18
N ALA A 176 -8.47 3.31 8.47
CA ALA A 176 -7.92 3.47 9.80
C ALA A 176 -7.96 4.93 10.27
N LEU A 177 -7.52 5.87 9.44
CA LEU A 177 -7.47 7.30 9.71
C LEU A 177 -8.87 7.88 10.02
N LEU A 178 -9.88 7.49 9.23
CA LEU A 178 -11.24 7.99 9.33
C LEU A 178 -12.09 7.26 10.38
N SER A 179 -11.54 6.20 11.01
CA SER A 179 -12.25 5.49 12.08
C SER A 179 -12.52 6.39 13.28
N GLU A 180 -13.64 6.16 13.96
CA GLU A 180 -13.97 6.90 15.19
C GLU A 180 -12.89 6.74 16.27
N ALA A 181 -12.28 5.56 16.35
CA ALA A 181 -11.21 5.31 17.30
C ALA A 181 -9.98 6.20 17.04
N PHE A 182 -9.58 6.36 15.77
CA PHE A 182 -8.45 7.22 15.42
C PHE A 182 -8.78 8.70 15.56
N THR A 183 -9.95 9.13 15.04
CA THR A 183 -10.34 10.55 15.09
C THR A 183 -10.50 11.06 16.53
N GLN A 184 -10.95 10.21 17.46
CA GLN A 184 -11.07 10.52 18.88
C GLN A 184 -9.84 10.14 19.72
N ALA A 185 -8.73 9.75 19.10
CA ALA A 185 -7.49 9.32 19.76
C ALA A 185 -7.71 8.18 20.78
N ARG A 186 -8.68 7.31 20.58
CA ARG A 186 -8.95 6.10 21.39
C ARG A 186 -8.18 4.91 20.83
N LEU A 187 -6.87 4.96 20.95
CA LEU A 187 -5.94 4.04 20.29
C LEU A 187 -5.38 3.01 21.29
N ASP A 188 -5.33 1.76 20.86
CA ASP A 188 -4.64 0.67 21.54
C ASP A 188 -4.06 -0.33 20.53
N THR A 189 -3.20 -1.23 21.01
CA THR A 189 -2.51 -2.23 20.19
C THR A 189 -3.42 -3.25 19.53
N GLY A 190 -4.67 -3.39 19.94
CA GLY A 190 -5.66 -4.29 19.38
C GLY A 190 -6.56 -3.65 18.31
N LEU A 191 -6.40 -2.36 18.02
CA LEU A 191 -7.31 -1.61 17.15
C LEU A 191 -7.41 -2.23 15.75
N ILE A 192 -6.30 -2.51 15.10
CA ILE A 192 -6.26 -3.12 13.76
C ILE A 192 -6.88 -4.52 13.78
N GLY A 193 -6.54 -5.35 14.76
CA GLY A 193 -7.06 -6.71 14.86
C GLY A 193 -8.58 -6.80 15.06
N ARG A 194 -9.20 -5.74 15.58
CA ARG A 194 -10.67 -5.65 15.73
C ARG A 194 -11.39 -5.17 14.46
N ASN A 195 -10.67 -4.69 13.47
CA ASN A 195 -11.23 -4.12 12.23
C ASN A 195 -10.59 -4.78 10.99
N PRO A 196 -10.78 -6.09 10.78
CA PRO A 196 -10.20 -6.81 9.64
C PRO A 196 -10.75 -6.33 8.29
N ASP A 197 -11.93 -5.72 8.28
CA ASP A 197 -12.60 -5.10 7.13
C ASP A 197 -11.80 -3.93 6.54
N TRP A 198 -10.90 -3.32 7.29
CA TRP A 198 -10.03 -2.26 6.76
C TRP A 198 -9.10 -2.77 5.66
N ALA A 199 -8.80 -4.05 5.63
CA ALA A 199 -7.96 -4.70 4.62
C ALA A 199 -8.74 -5.17 3.37
N GLU A 200 -10.05 -5.01 3.31
CA GLU A 200 -10.84 -5.44 2.14
C GLU A 200 -10.47 -4.66 0.88
N ALA A 201 -10.50 -5.36 -0.27
CA ALA A 201 -10.22 -4.78 -1.57
C ALA A 201 -11.22 -3.67 -1.93
N ILE A 202 -10.73 -2.62 -2.58
CA ILE A 202 -11.59 -1.60 -3.19
C ILE A 202 -12.06 -2.11 -4.56
N CYS A 203 -13.36 -1.97 -4.80
CA CYS A 203 -13.97 -2.22 -6.11
C CYS A 203 -14.27 -0.89 -6.80
N LEU A 204 -13.89 -0.78 -8.06
CA LEU A 204 -14.16 0.43 -8.84
C LEU A 204 -15.68 0.64 -8.97
N SER A 205 -16.18 1.76 -8.48
CA SER A 205 -17.61 2.09 -8.48
C SER A 205 -18.11 2.41 -9.90
N GLN A 206 -19.45 2.41 -10.07
CA GLN A 206 -20.04 2.86 -11.33
C GLN A 206 -19.72 4.33 -11.62
N THR A 207 -19.75 5.19 -10.59
CA THR A 207 -19.42 6.62 -10.71
C THR A 207 -18.01 6.83 -11.26
N ALA A 208 -17.03 6.09 -10.75
CA ALA A 208 -15.65 6.18 -11.22
C ALA A 208 -15.51 5.66 -12.68
N ARG A 209 -16.24 4.60 -13.03
CA ARG A 209 -16.29 4.12 -14.43
C ARG A 209 -16.91 5.12 -15.37
N ASP A 210 -17.99 5.76 -14.97
CA ASP A 210 -18.68 6.79 -15.75
C ASP A 210 -17.77 8.01 -15.98
N GLN A 211 -17.04 8.40 -14.95
CA GLN A 211 -16.08 9.50 -15.03
C GLN A 211 -14.96 9.19 -16.04
N ALA A 212 -14.39 7.98 -15.99
CA ALA A 212 -13.39 7.52 -16.95
C ALA A 212 -13.94 7.45 -18.38
N ALA A 213 -15.16 6.93 -18.54
CA ALA A 213 -15.86 6.87 -19.84
C ALA A 213 -16.03 8.27 -20.43
N ARG A 214 -16.42 9.22 -19.59
CA ARG A 214 -16.56 10.63 -19.97
C ARG A 214 -15.24 11.21 -20.45
N SER A 215 -14.13 10.98 -19.72
CA SER A 215 -12.81 11.44 -20.15
C SER A 215 -12.46 10.88 -21.53
N MET A 216 -12.59 9.57 -21.72
CA MET A 216 -12.27 8.92 -23.00
C MET A 216 -13.12 9.43 -24.16
N LEU A 217 -14.42 9.64 -23.92
CA LEU A 217 -15.34 10.11 -24.98
C LEU A 217 -15.06 11.57 -25.38
N HIS A 218 -14.57 12.39 -24.44
CA HIS A 218 -14.30 13.81 -24.68
C HIS A 218 -12.86 14.10 -25.07
N ARG A 219 -12.03 13.08 -25.32
CA ARG A 219 -10.67 13.29 -25.85
C ARG A 219 -10.74 14.08 -27.18
N PRO A 220 -9.93 15.14 -27.33
CA PRO A 220 -9.91 15.88 -28.59
C PRO A 220 -9.44 14.94 -29.71
N ALA A 221 -10.28 14.76 -30.72
CA ALA A 221 -9.87 14.04 -31.91
C ALA A 221 -8.77 14.85 -32.62
N MET A 222 -7.59 14.25 -32.82
CA MET A 222 -6.39 14.91 -33.36
C MET A 222 -6.60 15.64 -34.71
N ASN A 223 -7.71 15.40 -35.43
CA ASN A 223 -7.97 15.96 -36.75
C ASN A 223 -9.41 16.45 -36.97
N ALA A 224 -10.23 16.63 -35.95
CA ALA A 224 -11.62 17.02 -36.17
C ALA A 224 -11.82 18.51 -35.90
N ALA A 225 -12.30 19.24 -36.89
CA ALA A 225 -12.68 20.66 -36.75
C ALA A 225 -13.87 20.86 -35.80
N VAL A 226 -14.67 19.82 -35.55
CA VAL A 226 -15.76 19.74 -34.60
C VAL A 226 -15.83 18.30 -34.07
N SER A 227 -15.65 18.13 -32.74
CA SER A 227 -15.91 16.85 -32.06
C SER A 227 -17.30 16.91 -31.44
N VAL A 228 -18.18 16.01 -31.80
CA VAL A 228 -19.49 15.79 -31.16
C VAL A 228 -19.44 14.44 -30.47
N PRO A 229 -19.13 14.39 -29.17
CA PRO A 229 -18.98 13.13 -28.44
C PRO A 229 -20.27 12.31 -28.51
N GLY A 230 -20.15 11.01 -28.78
CA GLY A 230 -21.29 10.10 -28.84
C GLY A 230 -22.13 10.17 -30.10
N PHE A 231 -21.88 11.14 -31.01
CA PHE A 231 -22.68 11.31 -32.25
C PHE A 231 -22.59 10.09 -33.19
N ARG A 232 -23.75 9.63 -33.66
CA ARG A 232 -23.89 8.53 -34.63
C ARG A 232 -24.83 8.95 -35.75
N LEU A 233 -24.35 8.81 -36.98
CA LEU A 233 -25.20 9.11 -38.16
C LEU A 233 -26.36 8.12 -38.23
N ASN A 234 -27.61 8.61 -38.27
CA ASN A 234 -28.85 7.85 -38.33
C ASN A 234 -29.07 6.86 -37.15
N ALA A 235 -28.49 7.14 -35.98
CA ALA A 235 -28.72 6.39 -34.75
C ALA A 235 -28.74 7.34 -33.55
N PRO A 236 -29.37 6.96 -32.41
CA PRO A 236 -29.25 7.71 -31.17
C PRO A 236 -27.79 7.89 -30.74
N ASP A 237 -27.50 9.00 -30.04
CA ASP A 237 -26.19 9.21 -29.47
C ASP A 237 -25.82 8.04 -28.53
N GLN A 238 -24.56 7.65 -28.58
CA GLN A 238 -24.05 6.59 -27.70
C GLN A 238 -23.09 7.17 -26.67
N HIS A 239 -23.42 7.00 -25.42
CA HIS A 239 -22.61 7.46 -24.28
C HIS A 239 -22.00 6.29 -23.49
N ASP A 240 -22.45 5.06 -23.76
CA ASP A 240 -21.85 3.85 -23.17
C ASP A 240 -20.47 3.60 -23.78
N VAL A 241 -19.45 3.59 -22.94
CA VAL A 241 -18.05 3.35 -23.34
C VAL A 241 -17.58 2.03 -22.72
N ALA A 242 -17.15 1.11 -23.58
CA ALA A 242 -16.49 -0.11 -23.12
C ALA A 242 -15.01 0.17 -22.86
N MET A 243 -14.54 -0.23 -21.70
CA MET A 243 -13.17 -0.02 -21.22
C MET A 243 -12.58 -1.32 -20.71
N MET A 244 -11.25 -1.43 -20.74
CA MET A 244 -10.51 -2.52 -20.12
C MET A 244 -10.04 -2.08 -18.73
N LEU A 245 -10.39 -2.86 -17.72
CA LEU A 245 -9.81 -2.80 -16.38
C LEU A 245 -9.00 -4.09 -16.17
N GLY A 246 -7.69 -4.01 -16.33
CA GLY A 246 -6.86 -5.20 -16.42
C GLY A 246 -7.29 -6.07 -17.62
N ASN A 247 -7.78 -7.29 -17.35
CA ASN A 247 -8.28 -8.24 -18.36
C ASN A 247 -9.83 -8.24 -18.47
N GLU A 248 -10.52 -7.44 -17.69
CA GLU A 248 -11.98 -7.39 -17.66
C GLU A 248 -12.51 -6.23 -18.50
N VAL A 249 -13.66 -6.45 -19.16
CA VAL A 249 -14.39 -5.39 -19.85
C VAL A 249 -15.39 -4.77 -18.89
N VAL A 250 -15.26 -3.47 -18.65
CA VAL A 250 -16.19 -2.70 -17.85
C VAL A 250 -16.87 -1.64 -18.68
N MET A 251 -18.10 -1.29 -18.30
CA MET A 251 -18.89 -0.28 -19.00
C MET A 251 -19.01 0.98 -18.13
N GLY A 252 -18.94 2.15 -18.76
CA GLY A 252 -19.23 3.43 -18.14
C GLY A 252 -20.14 4.28 -19.03
N ASP A 253 -21.01 5.08 -18.40
CA ASP A 253 -21.92 6.02 -19.08
C ASP A 253 -21.32 7.43 -19.05
N ALA A 254 -20.84 7.87 -20.21
CA ALA A 254 -20.24 9.20 -20.38
C ALA A 254 -21.25 10.35 -20.32
N SER A 255 -22.57 10.07 -20.30
CA SER A 255 -23.62 11.09 -20.12
C SER A 255 -23.84 11.48 -18.65
N SER A 256 -23.32 10.71 -17.71
CA SER A 256 -23.42 10.95 -16.28
C SER A 256 -22.80 12.31 -15.91
N ARG A 257 -23.27 12.90 -14.80
CA ARG A 257 -22.70 14.18 -14.32
C ARG A 257 -21.29 13.94 -13.76
N PRO A 258 -20.36 14.90 -14.02
CA PRO A 258 -19.05 14.83 -13.37
C PRO A 258 -19.18 14.79 -11.85
N ASP A 259 -18.41 13.94 -11.22
CA ASP A 259 -18.23 13.91 -9.78
C ASP A 259 -16.83 14.47 -9.44
N ALA A 260 -16.81 15.59 -8.71
CA ALA A 260 -15.58 16.25 -8.33
C ALA A 260 -14.77 15.46 -7.27
N GLY A 261 -15.39 14.46 -6.63
CA GLY A 261 -14.73 13.60 -5.65
C GLY A 261 -13.92 12.44 -6.26
N VAL A 262 -13.97 12.26 -7.59
CA VAL A 262 -13.19 11.22 -8.27
C VAL A 262 -11.99 11.87 -8.96
N LEU A 263 -10.80 11.68 -8.40
CA LEU A 263 -9.57 12.13 -9.05
C LEU A 263 -9.31 11.28 -10.29
N GLN A 264 -9.00 11.94 -11.41
CA GLN A 264 -8.60 11.26 -12.64
C GLN A 264 -7.44 11.98 -13.33
N HIS A 265 -6.64 11.19 -14.02
CA HIS A 265 -5.62 11.67 -14.95
C HIS A 265 -5.78 10.92 -16.27
N ASP A 266 -5.72 11.63 -17.40
CA ASP A 266 -5.85 11.06 -18.74
C ASP A 266 -4.62 11.41 -19.57
N ASP A 267 -3.80 10.43 -19.91
CA ASP A 267 -2.58 10.58 -20.70
C ASP A 267 -2.82 10.39 -22.23
N GLY A 268 -4.08 10.18 -22.62
CA GLY A 268 -4.49 9.92 -24.01
C GLY A 268 -4.55 8.43 -24.38
N GLU A 269 -3.90 7.55 -23.64
CA GLU A 269 -3.98 6.09 -23.78
C GLU A 269 -4.75 5.46 -22.61
N THR A 270 -4.44 5.85 -21.41
CA THR A 270 -5.00 5.33 -20.17
C THR A 270 -5.69 6.44 -19.39
N VAL A 271 -6.83 6.15 -18.80
CA VAL A 271 -7.45 6.99 -17.78
C VAL A 271 -7.17 6.36 -16.43
N TRP A 272 -6.43 7.08 -15.62
CA TRP A 272 -6.12 6.74 -14.24
C TRP A 272 -7.20 7.30 -13.34
N VAL A 273 -7.75 6.50 -12.47
CA VAL A 273 -8.79 6.92 -11.52
C VAL A 273 -8.39 6.46 -10.14
N ASN A 274 -8.42 7.38 -9.17
CA ASN A 274 -8.31 7.01 -7.77
C ASN A 274 -9.71 6.87 -7.17
N GLU A 275 -9.93 5.81 -6.44
CA GLU A 275 -11.12 5.60 -5.62
C GLU A 275 -10.72 5.08 -4.25
N ALA A 276 -11.01 5.85 -3.21
CA ALA A 276 -10.70 5.51 -1.82
C ALA A 276 -9.23 5.07 -1.59
N GLY A 277 -8.29 5.75 -2.24
CA GLY A 277 -6.85 5.48 -2.11
C GLY A 277 -6.32 4.38 -3.04
N GLU A 278 -7.16 3.70 -3.81
CA GLU A 278 -6.76 2.71 -4.80
C GLU A 278 -6.73 3.34 -6.20
N THR A 279 -5.65 3.12 -6.94
CA THR A 279 -5.52 3.61 -8.32
C THR A 279 -5.89 2.53 -9.33
N PHE A 280 -6.80 2.86 -10.24
CA PHE A 280 -7.24 2.00 -11.32
C PHE A 280 -6.82 2.58 -12.68
N ALA A 281 -6.36 1.71 -13.58
CA ALA A 281 -6.03 2.06 -14.95
C ALA A 281 -7.11 1.53 -15.90
N LEU A 282 -7.79 2.43 -16.58
CA LEU A 282 -8.81 2.12 -17.56
C LEU A 282 -8.29 2.47 -18.94
N ARG A 283 -8.38 1.52 -19.87
CA ARG A 283 -7.95 1.69 -21.27
C ARG A 283 -9.12 1.51 -22.20
N PRO A 284 -9.12 2.15 -23.39
CA PRO A 284 -10.15 1.88 -24.39
C PRO A 284 -10.24 0.40 -24.74
N PHE A 285 -11.46 -0.13 -24.81
CA PHE A 285 -11.66 -1.51 -25.23
C PHE A 285 -11.19 -1.69 -26.68
N ALA A 286 -10.19 -2.54 -26.88
CA ALA A 286 -9.80 -3.02 -28.20
C ALA A 286 -10.12 -4.52 -28.26
N ALA A 287 -10.98 -4.93 -29.19
CA ALA A 287 -11.28 -6.34 -29.40
C ALA A 287 -10.01 -7.10 -29.80
N ARG A 288 -9.39 -7.81 -28.85
CA ARG A 288 -8.29 -8.74 -29.11
C ARG A 288 -8.86 -10.16 -29.23
N GLY A 289 -8.37 -10.91 -30.19
CA GLY A 289 -8.71 -12.32 -30.38
C GLY A 289 -8.34 -13.13 -29.10
N SER A 290 -9.24 -14.02 -28.72
CA SER A 290 -9.18 -14.89 -27.54
C SER A 290 -7.86 -15.68 -27.44
N GLY A 291 -7.24 -15.67 -26.27
CA GLY A 291 -6.18 -16.63 -25.94
C GLY A 291 -5.40 -16.27 -24.67
N GLN A 292 -5.96 -16.56 -23.49
CA GLN A 292 -5.15 -16.93 -22.34
C GLN A 292 -5.98 -17.80 -21.38
N ALA A 293 -5.40 -18.93 -20.98
CA ALA A 293 -5.97 -19.92 -20.09
C ALA A 293 -5.97 -19.39 -18.63
N SER A 294 -7.06 -19.64 -17.90
CA SER A 294 -7.24 -19.24 -16.50
C SER A 294 -6.71 -20.31 -15.56
N ALA A 295 -6.29 -19.91 -14.36
CA ALA A 295 -5.72 -20.72 -13.27
C ALA A 295 -6.71 -21.73 -12.60
N ALA A 296 -7.60 -22.34 -13.37
CA ALA A 296 -8.64 -23.24 -12.83
C ALA A 296 -8.18 -24.69 -12.57
N ASP A 297 -6.90 -25.05 -12.81
CA ASP A 297 -6.48 -26.46 -12.86
C ASP A 297 -5.45 -26.88 -11.81
N GLY A 298 -5.62 -26.48 -10.54
CA GLY A 298 -4.75 -26.92 -9.43
C GLY A 298 -3.28 -26.46 -9.53
N ALA A 299 -2.97 -25.50 -10.40
CA ALA A 299 -1.65 -24.93 -10.52
C ALA A 299 -1.32 -24.08 -9.28
N ILE A 300 -0.18 -24.36 -8.66
CA ILE A 300 0.40 -23.54 -7.59
C ILE A 300 1.32 -22.52 -8.27
N ILE A 301 0.91 -21.28 -8.23
CA ILE A 301 1.64 -20.16 -8.85
C ILE A 301 2.31 -19.29 -7.78
N ALA A 302 3.41 -18.66 -8.13
CA ALA A 302 4.07 -17.69 -7.25
C ALA A 302 3.23 -16.41 -7.16
N PRO A 303 2.72 -16.04 -5.98
CA PRO A 303 1.90 -14.83 -5.81
C PRO A 303 2.71 -13.54 -5.90
N MET A 304 4.03 -13.65 -5.82
CA MET A 304 4.99 -12.54 -5.85
C MET A 304 6.35 -13.05 -6.35
N PRO A 305 7.21 -12.20 -6.91
CA PRO A 305 8.58 -12.58 -7.20
C PRO A 305 9.34 -12.78 -5.89
N GLY A 306 10.16 -13.83 -5.81
CA GLY A 306 10.87 -14.14 -4.57
C GLY A 306 11.81 -15.32 -4.71
N LYS A 307 12.37 -15.74 -3.58
CA LYS A 307 13.23 -16.90 -3.48
C LYS A 307 12.49 -18.05 -2.79
N VAL A 308 12.52 -19.25 -3.36
CA VAL A 308 12.01 -20.45 -2.72
C VAL A 308 12.98 -20.83 -1.59
N ILE A 309 12.54 -20.73 -0.33
CA ILE A 309 13.40 -21.08 0.82
C ILE A 309 13.19 -22.52 1.30
N ALA A 310 12.01 -23.08 1.06
CA ALA A 310 11.73 -24.48 1.38
C ALA A 310 10.81 -25.11 0.33
N VAL A 311 11.02 -26.39 0.05
CA VAL A 311 10.14 -27.27 -0.74
C VAL A 311 9.87 -28.49 0.12
N ASP A 312 8.63 -28.63 0.60
CA ASP A 312 8.25 -29.65 1.58
C ASP A 312 7.64 -30.89 0.93
N VAL A 313 7.58 -30.90 -0.41
CA VAL A 313 6.99 -32.00 -1.19
C VAL A 313 7.90 -32.44 -2.32
N ALA A 314 7.65 -33.65 -2.84
CA ALA A 314 8.36 -34.24 -3.97
C ALA A 314 7.40 -34.49 -5.14
N GLU A 315 7.95 -34.59 -6.34
CA GLU A 315 7.21 -35.01 -7.54
C GLU A 315 6.50 -36.34 -7.30
N GLY A 316 5.22 -36.43 -7.66
CA GLY A 316 4.41 -37.63 -7.46
C GLY A 316 3.93 -37.86 -6.02
N GLN A 317 4.21 -36.98 -5.07
CA GLN A 317 3.76 -37.10 -3.68
C GLN A 317 2.29 -36.80 -3.53
N ALA A 318 1.56 -37.66 -2.80
CA ALA A 318 0.19 -37.35 -2.38
C ALA A 318 0.17 -36.27 -1.29
N VAL A 319 -0.75 -35.33 -1.41
CA VAL A 319 -0.94 -34.21 -0.50
C VAL A 319 -2.41 -34.03 -0.15
N THR A 320 -2.67 -33.42 1.01
CA THR A 320 -4.03 -33.11 1.47
C THR A 320 -4.29 -31.61 1.39
N ALA A 321 -5.54 -31.22 1.25
CA ALA A 321 -5.96 -29.82 1.25
C ALA A 321 -5.41 -29.06 2.46
N GLY A 322 -4.81 -27.87 2.23
CA GLY A 322 -4.17 -27.08 3.27
C GLY A 322 -2.75 -27.55 3.67
N GLN A 323 -2.26 -28.68 3.15
CA GLN A 323 -0.88 -29.10 3.39
C GLN A 323 0.10 -28.11 2.75
N ARG A 324 1.09 -27.64 3.54
CA ARG A 324 2.16 -26.77 3.05
C ARG A 324 3.02 -27.49 2.02
N LEU A 325 3.24 -26.84 0.87
CA LEU A 325 4.00 -27.39 -0.26
C LEU A 325 5.37 -26.72 -0.41
N LEU A 326 5.39 -25.39 -0.35
CA LEU A 326 6.58 -24.58 -0.59
C LEU A 326 6.53 -23.33 0.30
N VAL A 327 7.70 -22.72 0.53
CA VAL A 327 7.79 -21.41 1.19
C VAL A 327 8.58 -20.47 0.30
N LEU A 328 7.98 -19.33 -0.02
CA LEU A 328 8.61 -18.21 -0.72
C LEU A 328 9.03 -17.15 0.28
N GLU A 329 10.21 -16.58 0.08
CA GLU A 329 10.71 -15.41 0.80
C GLU A 329 10.79 -14.22 -0.16
N ALA A 330 10.18 -13.10 0.22
CA ALA A 330 10.35 -11.80 -0.44
C ALA A 330 10.19 -10.67 0.59
N MET A 331 10.96 -9.59 0.45
CA MET A 331 10.85 -8.37 1.28
C MET A 331 10.77 -8.65 2.79
N LYS A 332 11.60 -9.59 3.29
CA LYS A 332 11.62 -10.02 4.71
C LYS A 332 10.35 -10.73 5.21
N MET A 333 9.49 -11.16 4.30
CA MET A 333 8.29 -11.95 4.61
C MET A 333 8.44 -13.35 4.03
N GLU A 334 7.96 -14.36 4.79
CA GLU A 334 7.86 -15.72 4.34
C GLU A 334 6.40 -16.05 4.04
N HIS A 335 6.13 -16.55 2.84
CA HIS A 335 4.80 -16.95 2.41
C HIS A 335 4.74 -18.44 2.12
N ALA A 336 3.92 -19.16 2.89
CA ALA A 336 3.70 -20.60 2.71
C ALA A 336 2.60 -20.84 1.66
N LEU A 337 2.90 -21.61 0.63
CA LEU A 337 1.96 -22.06 -0.38
C LEU A 337 1.45 -23.45 0.00
N ALA A 338 0.11 -23.61 0.01
CA ALA A 338 -0.56 -24.83 0.44
C ALA A 338 -1.36 -25.48 -0.69
N ALA A 339 -1.62 -26.78 -0.59
CA ALA A 339 -2.45 -27.51 -1.52
C ALA A 339 -3.91 -27.03 -1.46
N PRO A 340 -4.56 -26.72 -2.59
CA PRO A 340 -5.94 -26.27 -2.62
C PRO A 340 -6.97 -27.39 -2.38
N PHE A 341 -6.59 -28.63 -2.65
CA PHE A 341 -7.40 -29.83 -2.48
C PHE A 341 -6.51 -31.08 -2.34
N ASP A 342 -7.10 -32.23 -2.01
CA ASP A 342 -6.40 -33.51 -1.92
C ASP A 342 -5.99 -33.97 -3.33
N GLY A 343 -4.73 -34.36 -3.51
CA GLY A 343 -4.24 -34.73 -4.84
C GLY A 343 -2.80 -35.22 -4.82
N VAL A 344 -2.19 -35.24 -6.01
CA VAL A 344 -0.80 -35.65 -6.23
C VAL A 344 -0.05 -34.46 -6.86
N ILE A 345 1.19 -34.24 -6.43
CA ILE A 345 2.07 -33.23 -6.99
C ILE A 345 2.57 -33.65 -8.37
N GLU A 346 2.37 -32.78 -9.37
CA GLU A 346 2.91 -32.94 -10.72
C GLU A 346 3.64 -31.67 -11.16
N GLY A 347 4.68 -31.84 -11.97
CA GLY A 347 5.41 -30.75 -12.60
C GLY A 347 6.11 -29.84 -11.60
N LEU A 348 6.73 -30.38 -10.56
CA LEU A 348 7.51 -29.61 -9.58
C LEU A 348 8.73 -28.99 -10.25
N ALA A 349 8.59 -27.72 -10.66
CA ALA A 349 9.55 -27.00 -11.50
C ALA A 349 10.62 -26.23 -10.69
N VAL A 350 10.54 -26.25 -9.35
CA VAL A 350 11.39 -25.43 -8.48
C VAL A 350 12.07 -26.24 -7.39
N SER A 351 13.20 -25.74 -6.91
CA SER A 351 13.94 -26.27 -5.77
C SER A 351 14.25 -25.16 -4.76
N ALA A 352 14.61 -25.55 -3.54
CA ALA A 352 15.06 -24.59 -2.55
C ALA A 352 16.28 -23.79 -3.07
N GLY A 353 16.23 -22.48 -2.93
CA GLY A 353 17.21 -21.54 -3.47
C GLY A 353 16.85 -20.93 -4.83
N ALA A 354 15.85 -21.47 -5.54
CA ALA A 354 15.43 -20.96 -6.84
C ALA A 354 14.79 -19.55 -6.72
N GLN A 355 15.07 -18.69 -7.68
CA GLN A 355 14.39 -17.41 -7.86
C GLN A 355 13.20 -17.59 -8.80
N VAL A 356 12.05 -17.03 -8.42
CA VAL A 356 10.81 -17.12 -9.20
C VAL A 356 10.22 -15.75 -9.45
N GLN A 357 9.54 -15.63 -10.59
CA GLN A 357 8.79 -14.42 -10.94
C GLN A 357 7.32 -14.57 -10.50
N VAL A 358 6.62 -13.45 -10.40
CA VAL A 358 5.16 -13.47 -10.18
C VAL A 358 4.48 -14.30 -11.29
N ASP A 359 3.42 -15.04 -10.93
CA ASP A 359 2.66 -15.93 -11.81
C ASP A 359 3.44 -17.14 -12.38
N ALA A 360 4.68 -17.35 -11.94
CA ALA A 360 5.42 -18.57 -12.30
C ALA A 360 4.71 -19.81 -11.73
N VAL A 361 4.46 -20.81 -12.55
CA VAL A 361 3.93 -22.10 -12.10
C VAL A 361 5.05 -22.85 -11.39
N LEU A 362 4.85 -23.21 -10.13
CA LEU A 362 5.82 -23.87 -9.27
C LEU A 362 5.63 -25.39 -9.25
N CYS A 363 4.38 -25.83 -9.18
CA CYS A 363 3.93 -27.22 -9.34
C CYS A 363 2.42 -27.21 -9.63
N ARG A 364 1.86 -28.42 -9.79
CA ARG A 364 0.40 -28.62 -9.88
C ARG A 364 -0.03 -29.66 -8.86
N VAL A 365 -1.21 -29.48 -8.30
CA VAL A 365 -1.93 -30.50 -7.55
C VAL A 365 -2.98 -31.08 -8.47
N VAL A 366 -2.86 -32.35 -8.82
CA VAL A 366 -3.82 -33.04 -9.67
C VAL A 366 -4.68 -33.95 -8.78
N PRO A 367 -6.02 -33.93 -8.91
CA PRO A 367 -6.86 -34.85 -8.12
C PRO A 367 -6.36 -36.28 -8.28
N ALA A 368 -6.23 -37.03 -7.18
CA ALA A 368 -5.94 -38.43 -7.24
C ALA A 368 -7.00 -39.11 -8.12
N ALA A 369 -6.59 -39.84 -9.15
CA ALA A 369 -7.51 -40.59 -9.99
C ALA A 369 -8.34 -41.51 -9.06
N GLY A 370 -9.64 -41.19 -8.93
CA GLY A 370 -10.53 -42.08 -8.18
C GLY A 370 -10.60 -43.41 -8.89
N ASP A 371 -10.43 -44.50 -8.13
CA ASP A 371 -10.81 -45.83 -8.57
C ASP A 371 -12.32 -45.79 -8.87
N ASP A 372 -12.69 -45.58 -10.13
CA ASP A 372 -14.02 -45.91 -10.62
C ASP A 372 -14.09 -47.45 -10.68
N ALA A 373 -14.62 -48.05 -9.61
CA ALA A 373 -15.04 -49.42 -9.55
C ALA A 373 -16.57 -49.52 -9.50
#